data_59c9a832621ca48ee477be8a1ad9cd9a
#
_entry.id   59c9a832621ca48ee477be8a1ad9cd9a
#
_cell.length_a   1.000
_cell.length_b   1.000
_cell.length_c   1.000
_cell.angle_alpha   90.00
_cell.angle_beta   90.00
_cell.angle_gamma   90.00
#
_symmetry.space_group_name_H-M   'P 1'
#
loop_
_entity.id
_entity.type
_entity.pdbx_description
1 polymer ?
#
loop_
_entity_poly.entity_id
_entity_poly.type
_entity_poly.pdbx_seq_one_letter_code
_entity_poly.pdbx_strand_id
1 'polypeptide(L)'
;DQAYLARLLDGVIADAPELEAGFAPLLDRPVDELSPVERGVLLIGAYELAHVAEVPYKVVINEAVELAKSYGGTDGHKFVNGVLDKLAAALRPAEFKLRKAGAGRSAA
;
A
#
# COMPACT_ATOMS: atom_id res chain seq x y z
N ASP A 1 -9.19 -14.88 6.34
CA ASP A 1 -10.62 -14.80 6.63
C ASP A 1 -11.38 -14.32 5.41
N GLN A 2 -12.32 -15.14 4.93
CA GLN A 2 -13.09 -14.83 3.73
C GLN A 2 -14.00 -13.62 3.90
N ALA A 3 -14.56 -13.43 5.09
CA ALA A 3 -15.42 -12.28 5.36
C ALA A 3 -14.63 -10.98 5.30
N TYR A 4 -13.43 -10.97 5.87
CA TYR A 4 -12.55 -9.80 5.80
C TYR A 4 -12.16 -9.51 4.36
N LEU A 5 -11.78 -10.55 3.62
CA LEU A 5 -11.38 -10.38 2.22
C LEU A 5 -12.53 -9.82 1.38
N ALA A 6 -13.74 -10.32 1.59
CA ALA A 6 -14.91 -9.83 0.86
C ALA A 6 -15.16 -8.35 1.14
N ARG A 7 -15.09 -7.94 2.40
CA ARG A 7 -15.27 -6.53 2.78
C ARG A 7 -14.17 -5.66 2.19
N LEU A 8 -12.95 -6.15 2.21
CA LEU A 8 -11.80 -5.44 1.66
C LEU A 8 -11.99 -5.20 0.16
N LEU A 9 -12.37 -6.24 -0.58
CA LEU A 9 -12.56 -6.13 -2.03
C LEU A 9 -13.74 -5.22 -2.37
N ASP A 10 -14.84 -5.32 -1.62
CA ASP A 10 -15.97 -4.43 -1.82
C ASP A 10 -15.58 -2.97 -1.60
N GLY A 11 -14.82 -2.70 -0.55
CA GLY A 11 -14.36 -1.35 -0.26
C GLY A 11 -13.42 -0.82 -1.32
N VAL A 12 -12.51 -1.67 -1.79
CA VAL A 12 -11.56 -1.28 -2.85
C VAL A 12 -12.32 -0.94 -4.13
N ILE A 13 -13.28 -1.77 -4.52
CA ILE A 13 -14.05 -1.53 -5.74
C ILE A 13 -14.83 -0.22 -5.62
N ALA A 14 -15.48 0.00 -4.47
CA ALA A 14 -16.27 1.21 -4.26
C ALA A 14 -15.42 2.48 -4.30
N ASP A 15 -14.21 2.42 -3.75
CA ASP A 15 -13.36 3.60 -3.59
C ASP A 15 -12.22 3.68 -4.59
N ALA A 16 -12.18 2.81 -5.59
CA ALA A 16 -11.05 2.73 -6.51
C ALA A 16 -10.63 4.07 -7.12
N PRO A 17 -11.56 4.90 -7.63
CA PRO A 17 -11.15 6.18 -8.19
C PRO A 17 -10.46 7.11 -7.17
N GLU A 18 -10.97 7.14 -5.95
CA GLU A 18 -10.36 7.98 -4.91
C GLU A 18 -9.01 7.43 -4.46
N LEU A 19 -8.89 6.11 -4.35
CA LEU A 19 -7.63 5.49 -4.00
C LEU A 19 -6.57 5.75 -5.07
N GLU A 20 -6.92 5.62 -6.34
CA GLU A 20 -5.99 5.92 -7.43
C GLU A 20 -5.58 7.39 -7.42
N ALA A 21 -6.53 8.30 -7.18
CA ALA A 21 -6.21 9.71 -7.08
C ALA A 21 -5.18 9.97 -5.96
N GLY A 22 -5.25 9.19 -4.90
CA GLY A 22 -4.33 9.31 -3.78
C GLY A 22 -2.92 8.86 -4.09
N PHE A 23 -2.74 7.74 -4.82
CA PHE A 23 -1.39 7.26 -5.09
C PHE A 23 -0.84 7.67 -6.47
N ALA A 24 -1.68 8.11 -7.39
CA ALA A 24 -1.21 8.48 -8.74
C ALA A 24 -0.07 9.51 -8.71
N PRO A 25 -0.13 10.58 -7.88
CA PRO A 25 0.96 11.55 -7.85
C PRO A 25 2.27 10.97 -7.32
N LEU A 26 2.24 9.82 -6.68
CA LEU A 26 3.43 9.19 -6.09
C LEU A 26 4.11 8.23 -7.06
N LEU A 27 3.48 7.95 -8.20
CA LEU A 27 4.03 7.06 -9.20
C LEU A 27 5.10 7.78 -10.02
N ASP A 28 6.06 7.01 -10.54
CA ASP A 28 7.06 7.53 -11.48
C ASP A 28 6.60 7.37 -12.94
N ARG A 29 5.34 6.98 -13.15
CA ARG A 29 4.76 6.72 -14.47
C ARG A 29 3.25 6.91 -14.40
N PRO A 30 2.56 7.08 -15.55
CA PRO A 30 1.10 7.16 -15.56
C PRO A 30 0.43 5.89 -15.04
N VAL A 31 -0.75 6.04 -14.44
CA VAL A 31 -1.51 4.90 -13.89
C VAL A 31 -1.77 3.83 -14.95
N ASP A 32 -2.07 4.22 -16.19
CA ASP A 32 -2.36 3.26 -17.27
C ASP A 32 -1.15 2.43 -17.67
N GLU A 33 0.06 2.78 -17.21
CA GLU A 33 1.24 1.97 -17.47
C GLU A 33 1.50 0.92 -16.40
N LEU A 34 0.67 0.88 -15.35
CA LEU A 34 0.78 -0.14 -14.32
C LEU A 34 0.29 -1.48 -14.86
N SER A 35 0.95 -2.57 -14.47
CA SER A 35 0.42 -3.89 -14.74
C SER A 35 -0.85 -4.09 -13.91
N PRO A 36 -1.75 -5.01 -14.32
CA PRO A 36 -2.94 -5.30 -13.50
C PRO A 36 -2.61 -5.70 -12.07
N VAL A 37 -1.51 -6.45 -11.87
CA VAL A 37 -1.10 -6.88 -10.53
C VAL A 37 -0.63 -5.68 -9.71
N GLU A 38 0.23 -4.84 -10.27
CA GLU A 38 0.72 -3.64 -9.58
C GLU A 38 -0.45 -2.75 -9.19
N ARG A 39 -1.37 -2.51 -10.12
CA ARG A 39 -2.53 -1.66 -9.84
C ARG A 39 -3.41 -2.24 -8.75
N GLY A 40 -3.71 -3.55 -8.83
CA GLY A 40 -4.55 -4.21 -7.84
C GLY A 40 -3.94 -4.20 -6.44
N VAL A 41 -2.65 -4.48 -6.36
CA VAL A 41 -1.93 -4.51 -5.09
C VAL A 41 -1.86 -3.10 -4.47
N LEU A 42 -1.61 -2.08 -5.30
CA LEU A 42 -1.60 -0.70 -4.82
C LEU A 42 -2.98 -0.27 -4.32
N LEU A 43 -4.05 -0.67 -5.01
CA LEU A 43 -5.41 -0.37 -4.56
C LEU A 43 -5.71 -1.00 -3.21
N ILE A 44 -5.36 -2.26 -3.04
CA ILE A 44 -5.58 -2.96 -1.77
C ILE A 44 -4.77 -2.30 -0.64
N GLY A 45 -3.50 -2.04 -0.89
CA GLY A 45 -2.64 -1.40 0.11
C GLY A 45 -3.13 0.00 0.46
N ALA A 46 -3.52 0.78 -0.54
CA ALA A 46 -4.04 2.13 -0.31
C ALA A 46 -5.32 2.09 0.53
N TYR A 47 -6.22 1.15 0.24
CA TYR A 47 -7.45 1.00 1.01
C TYR A 47 -7.14 0.69 2.48
N GLU A 48 -6.25 -0.26 2.72
CA GLU A 48 -5.90 -0.63 4.10
C GLU A 48 -5.22 0.52 4.83
N LEU A 49 -4.33 1.25 4.16
CA LEU A 49 -3.70 2.42 4.79
C LEU A 49 -4.71 3.50 5.15
N ALA A 50 -5.71 3.71 4.29
CA ALA A 50 -6.69 4.77 4.48
C ALA A 50 -7.79 4.41 5.47
N HIS A 51 -8.22 3.14 5.49
CA HIS A 51 -9.47 2.75 6.17
C HIS A 51 -9.32 1.68 7.24
N VAL A 52 -8.17 1.02 7.36
CA VAL A 52 -7.99 -0.07 8.32
C VAL A 52 -6.86 0.30 9.27
N ALA A 53 -7.14 1.28 10.13
CA ALA A 53 -6.13 1.89 11.00
C ALA A 53 -5.52 0.89 11.99
N GLU A 54 -6.25 -0.16 12.34
CA GLU A 54 -5.78 -1.17 13.28
C GLU A 54 -4.68 -2.07 12.73
N VAL A 55 -4.52 -2.13 11.39
CA VAL A 55 -3.41 -2.88 10.80
C VAL A 55 -2.21 -1.92 10.67
N PRO A 56 -1.07 -2.23 11.30
CA PRO A 56 0.11 -1.36 11.20
C PRO A 56 0.56 -1.18 9.75
N TYR A 57 1.05 0.02 9.42
CA TYR A 57 1.37 0.30 8.02
C TYR A 57 2.47 -0.63 7.47
N LYS A 58 3.41 -1.05 8.31
CA LYS A 58 4.46 -1.98 7.89
C LYS A 58 3.88 -3.33 7.49
N VAL A 59 2.85 -3.79 8.20
CA VAL A 59 2.16 -5.04 7.87
C VAL A 59 1.45 -4.90 6.52
N VAL A 60 0.76 -3.77 6.31
CA VAL A 60 0.09 -3.51 5.04
C VAL A 60 1.10 -3.58 3.88
N ILE A 61 2.23 -2.91 4.02
CA ILE A 61 3.24 -2.87 2.96
C ILE A 61 3.85 -4.25 2.73
N ASN A 62 4.19 -4.97 3.81
CA ASN A 62 4.79 -6.29 3.68
C ASN A 62 3.86 -7.28 2.97
N GLU A 63 2.56 -7.25 3.28
CA GLU A 63 1.59 -8.10 2.61
C GLU A 63 1.44 -7.75 1.14
N ALA A 64 1.41 -6.45 0.82
CA ALA A 64 1.34 -5.99 -0.57
C ALA A 64 2.58 -6.42 -1.36
N VAL A 65 3.75 -6.29 -0.76
CA VAL A 65 5.01 -6.72 -1.38
C VAL A 65 4.99 -8.23 -1.66
N GLU A 66 4.50 -9.03 -0.71
CA GLU A 66 4.40 -10.47 -0.91
C GLU A 66 3.43 -10.85 -2.04
N LEU A 67 2.29 -10.14 -2.14
CA LEU A 67 1.37 -10.34 -3.25
C LEU A 67 2.02 -9.99 -4.58
N ALA A 68 2.75 -8.88 -4.63
CA ALA A 68 3.43 -8.48 -5.85
C ALA A 68 4.49 -9.49 -6.25
N LYS A 69 5.23 -10.05 -5.30
CA LYS A 69 6.22 -11.09 -5.59
C LYS A 69 5.57 -12.35 -6.16
N SER A 70 4.42 -12.73 -5.59
CA SER A 70 3.74 -13.96 -6.00
C SER A 70 3.14 -13.87 -7.40
N TYR A 71 2.67 -12.68 -7.80
CA TYR A 71 1.86 -12.55 -9.02
C TYR A 71 2.39 -11.54 -10.03
N GLY A 72 3.35 -10.72 -9.66
CA GLY A 72 3.69 -9.52 -10.41
C GLY A 72 5.01 -9.50 -11.17
N GLY A 73 5.76 -10.57 -11.17
CA GLY A 73 7.05 -10.58 -11.85
C GLY A 73 8.18 -10.06 -10.98
N THR A 74 9.36 -9.85 -11.57
CA THR A 74 10.60 -9.75 -10.81
C THR A 74 10.76 -8.50 -9.95
N ASP A 75 10.44 -7.33 -10.49
CA ASP A 75 10.76 -6.08 -9.79
C ASP A 75 9.56 -5.25 -9.38
N GLY A 76 8.34 -5.73 -9.69
CA GLY A 76 7.12 -5.00 -9.35
C GLY A 76 6.99 -4.75 -7.85
N HIS A 77 7.50 -5.68 -7.02
CA HIS A 77 7.39 -5.56 -5.57
C HIS A 77 8.19 -4.38 -5.02
N LYS A 78 9.33 -4.04 -5.63
CA LYS A 78 10.13 -2.90 -5.19
C LYS A 78 9.40 -1.60 -5.47
N PHE A 79 8.77 -1.51 -6.63
CA PHE A 79 7.97 -0.35 -7.02
C PHE A 79 6.78 -0.18 -6.07
N VAL A 80 6.05 -1.27 -5.79
CA VAL A 80 4.92 -1.26 -4.87
C VAL A 80 5.35 -0.81 -3.48
N ASN A 81 6.47 -1.34 -2.98
CA ASN A 81 6.99 -0.96 -1.67
C ASN A 81 7.27 0.55 -1.61
N GLY A 82 7.93 1.09 -2.63
CA GLY A 82 8.26 2.51 -2.66
C GLY A 82 7.03 3.41 -2.68
N VAL A 83 6.03 3.06 -3.49
CA VAL A 83 4.81 3.86 -3.58
C VAL A 83 4.03 3.82 -2.27
N LEU A 84 3.85 2.62 -1.69
CA LEU A 84 3.09 2.48 -0.44
C LEU A 84 3.79 3.12 0.74
N ASP A 85 5.13 3.13 0.75
CA ASP A 85 5.88 3.81 1.81
C ASP A 85 5.59 5.32 1.77
N LYS A 86 5.61 5.92 0.59
CA LYS A 86 5.26 7.34 0.43
C LYS A 86 3.81 7.60 0.83
N LEU A 87 2.91 6.72 0.44
CA LEU A 87 1.50 6.87 0.76
C LEU A 87 1.26 6.75 2.27
N ALA A 88 1.97 5.84 2.95
CA ALA A 88 1.88 5.69 4.40
C ALA A 88 2.33 6.97 5.10
N ALA A 89 3.40 7.60 4.63
CA ALA A 89 3.85 8.86 5.21
C ALA A 89 2.78 9.95 5.09
N ALA A 90 2.02 9.95 3.98
CA ALA A 90 0.96 10.93 3.77
C ALA A 90 -0.31 10.63 4.56
N LEU A 91 -0.71 9.34 4.61
CA LEU A 91 -1.99 8.95 5.22
C LEU A 91 -1.88 8.64 6.71
N ARG A 92 -0.71 8.25 7.17
CA ARG A 92 -0.47 7.89 8.58
C ARG A 92 0.79 8.57 9.09
N PRO A 93 0.82 9.91 9.07
CA PRO A 93 2.05 10.64 9.41
C PRO A 93 2.55 10.36 10.84
N ALA A 94 1.63 10.25 11.80
CA ALA A 94 2.02 10.00 13.19
C ALA A 94 2.65 8.62 13.36
N GLU A 95 2.01 7.59 12.81
CA GLU A 95 2.53 6.22 12.88
C GLU A 95 3.87 6.11 12.15
N PHE A 96 3.97 6.73 10.98
CA PHE A 96 5.18 6.69 10.17
C PHE A 96 6.36 7.32 10.93
N LYS A 97 6.14 8.46 11.55
CA LYS A 97 7.17 9.15 12.35
C LYS A 97 7.63 8.32 13.54
N LEU A 98 6.68 7.73 14.26
CA LEU A 98 7.01 6.90 15.42
C LEU A 98 7.84 5.69 15.04
N ARG A 99 7.52 5.03 13.93
CA ARG A 99 8.29 3.90 13.44
C ARG A 99 9.70 4.30 13.04
N LYS A 100 9.85 5.42 12.34
CA LYS A 100 11.17 5.93 11.95
C LYS A 100 12.01 6.28 13.17
N ALA A 101 11.41 6.97 14.15
CA ALA A 101 12.11 7.32 15.39
C ALA A 101 12.53 6.08 16.17
N GLY A 102 11.62 5.09 16.28
CA GLY A 102 11.92 3.84 16.94
C GLY A 102 13.03 3.05 16.26
N ALA A 103 13.01 3.01 14.92
CA ALA A 103 14.05 2.35 14.15
C ALA A 103 15.39 3.04 14.35
N GLY A 104 15.40 4.38 14.36
CA GLY A 104 16.61 5.15 14.61
C GLY A 104 17.20 4.87 15.99
N ARG A 105 16.36 4.82 17.00
CA ARG A 105 16.79 4.49 18.36
C ARG A 105 17.30 3.07 18.47
N SER A 106 16.67 2.13 17.79
CA SER A 106 17.11 0.74 17.79
C SER A 106 18.48 0.57 17.16
N ALA A 107 18.78 1.39 16.17
CA ALA A 107 20.07 1.35 15.48
C ALA A 107 21.19 1.96 16.32
N ALA A 108 20.82 2.80 17.25
CA ALA A 108 21.80 3.41 18.15
C ALA A 108 22.16 2.48 19.28
#